data_4e4c0c9857600eb3a946d8c9bacf70c5
#
_entry.id   4e4c0c9857600eb3a946d8c9bacf70c5
#
_cell.length_a   1.000
_cell.length_b   1.000
_cell.length_c   1.000
_cell.angle_alpha   90.00
_cell.angle_beta   90.00
_cell.angle_gamma   90.00
#
_symmetry.space_group_name_H-M   'P 1'
#
loop_
_entity.id
_entity.type
_entity.pdbx_description
1 polymer ?
#
loop_
_entity_poly.entity_id
_entity_poly.type
_entity_poly.pdbx_seq_one_letter_code
_entity_poly.pdbx_strand_id
1 'polypeptide(L)'
;LLLEVFNSKTISYREIVLTSLVAKYLDKAFNSHTNFYGCKPRAIYENPIKDFLIEHGFPCTKSGPLNIAKASNIDEAWSSQRDPKEDAEKTMILCDAISGNDSSLRQNLSLYLMRLYMSKAKEMEKLTVDIKPSSDPLVLHDLCMKLIEQAPDAGNTPQRIAGYLLTAQHEAMRTGLIVSGATDSASTTSTTSQKPGDINEEHPDGTILCVYEITIKPFNYHRILDSYDCVKTYNETHSSTINEITVICRKQDCPSEMISLSTSLCM
;
A
#
# COMPACT_ATOMS: atom_id res chain seq x y z
N LEU A 1 7.99 12.62 21.22
CA LEU A 1 8.29 12.86 19.78
C LEU A 1 8.52 11.55 19.02
N LEU A 2 9.57 10.75 19.35
CA LEU A 2 9.89 9.55 18.56
C LEU A 2 8.76 8.50 18.56
N LEU A 3 8.08 8.27 19.69
CA LEU A 3 6.93 7.37 19.77
C LEU A 3 5.76 7.84 18.91
N GLU A 4 5.49 9.13 18.86
CA GLU A 4 4.42 9.73 18.06
C GLU A 4 4.74 9.58 16.57
N VAL A 5 5.95 9.94 16.15
CA VAL A 5 6.42 9.75 14.77
C VAL A 5 6.39 8.28 14.36
N PHE A 6 6.77 7.36 15.27
CA PHE A 6 6.74 5.93 15.01
C PHE A 6 5.32 5.40 14.78
N ASN A 7 4.34 5.92 15.51
CA ASN A 7 2.93 5.53 15.43
C ASN A 7 2.11 6.37 14.44
N SER A 8 2.76 7.26 13.69
CA SER A 8 2.10 8.03 12.64
C SER A 8 1.40 7.12 11.62
N LYS A 9 0.27 7.57 11.09
CA LYS A 9 -0.41 6.91 9.96
C LYS A 9 0.49 6.85 8.72
N THR A 10 1.39 7.80 8.58
CA THR A 10 2.37 7.86 7.49
C THR A 10 3.68 7.20 7.93
N ILE A 11 3.77 5.90 7.68
CA ILE A 11 4.92 5.04 8.05
C ILE A 11 6.27 5.63 7.64
N SER A 12 6.33 6.33 6.52
CA SER A 12 7.58 6.89 5.99
C SER A 12 8.24 7.93 6.88
N TYR A 13 7.54 8.53 7.85
CA TYR A 13 8.17 9.43 8.82
C TYR A 13 9.19 8.71 9.69
N ARG A 14 8.86 7.55 10.25
CA ARG A 14 9.83 6.75 11.04
C ARG A 14 10.97 6.23 10.17
N GLU A 15 10.71 5.98 8.88
CA GLU A 15 11.73 5.53 7.93
C GLU A 15 12.72 6.65 7.57
N ILE A 16 12.28 7.93 7.56
CA ILE A 16 13.15 9.11 7.46
C ILE A 16 14.07 9.17 8.68
N VAL A 17 13.53 9.02 9.89
CA VAL A 17 14.31 9.04 11.14
C VAL A 17 15.35 7.91 11.13
N LEU A 18 14.96 6.69 10.78
CA LEU A 18 15.85 5.54 10.69
C LEU A 18 16.97 5.76 9.65
N THR A 19 16.60 6.24 8.46
CA THR A 19 17.57 6.55 7.39
C THR A 19 18.54 7.64 7.82
N SER A 20 18.08 8.68 8.52
CA SER A 20 18.92 9.76 9.03
C SER A 20 19.91 9.27 10.10
N LEU A 21 19.48 8.36 10.99
CA LEU A 21 20.37 7.72 11.98
C LEU A 21 21.48 6.93 11.30
N VAL A 22 21.13 6.10 10.32
CA VAL A 22 22.10 5.30 9.56
C VAL A 22 23.04 6.22 8.75
N ALA A 23 22.49 7.22 8.06
CA ALA A 23 23.29 8.18 7.29
C ALA A 23 24.31 8.92 8.17
N LYS A 24 23.88 9.39 9.36
CA LYS A 24 24.76 10.08 10.30
C LYS A 24 25.82 9.16 10.92
N TYR A 25 25.52 7.87 11.05
CA TYR A 25 26.49 6.87 11.47
C TYR A 25 27.56 6.63 10.40
N LEU A 26 27.17 6.57 9.13
CA LEU A 26 28.07 6.35 7.99
C LEU A 26 28.88 7.61 7.66
N ASP A 27 28.29 8.78 7.76
CA ASP A 27 28.90 10.08 7.51
C ASP A 27 28.62 11.05 8.66
N LYS A 28 29.65 11.33 9.46
CA LYS A 28 29.55 12.26 10.58
C LYS A 28 29.23 13.71 10.16
N ALA A 29 29.50 14.08 8.91
CA ALA A 29 29.16 15.40 8.37
C ALA A 29 27.71 15.48 7.87
N PHE A 30 27.01 14.35 7.76
CA PHE A 30 25.62 14.32 7.31
C PHE A 30 24.72 15.25 8.13
N ASN A 31 23.89 16.01 7.39
CA ASN A 31 22.87 16.89 7.94
C ASN A 31 21.60 16.82 7.08
N SER A 32 20.53 16.30 7.68
CA SER A 32 19.25 16.10 7.00
C SER A 32 18.53 17.39 6.64
N HIS A 33 18.78 18.46 7.40
CA HIS A 33 18.16 19.77 7.18
C HIS A 33 18.72 20.49 5.94
N THR A 34 20.00 20.30 5.65
CA THR A 34 20.69 21.00 4.55
C THR A 34 20.98 20.12 3.35
N ASN A 35 21.11 18.80 3.54
CA ASN A 35 21.47 17.87 2.47
C ASN A 35 21.00 16.43 2.74
N PHE A 36 19.68 16.22 2.89
CA PHE A 36 19.14 14.87 3.08
C PHE A 36 19.48 13.92 1.93
N TYR A 37 19.43 14.42 0.68
CA TYR A 37 19.72 13.61 -0.51
C TYR A 37 21.19 13.26 -0.68
N GLY A 38 22.10 13.99 -0.02
CA GLY A 38 23.52 13.69 -0.03
C GLY A 38 23.88 12.30 0.51
N CYS A 39 23.06 11.74 1.38
CA CYS A 39 23.26 10.37 1.87
C CYS A 39 22.79 9.29 0.88
N LYS A 40 22.23 9.64 -0.26
CA LYS A 40 21.61 8.69 -1.22
C LYS A 40 20.54 7.81 -0.53
N PRO A 41 19.47 8.39 0.02
CA PRO A 41 18.53 7.74 0.93
C PRO A 41 17.90 6.48 0.31
N ARG A 42 17.73 6.42 -1.02
CA ARG A 42 17.28 5.22 -1.70
C ARG A 42 18.26 4.06 -1.52
N ALA A 43 19.52 4.29 -1.78
CA ALA A 43 20.54 3.25 -1.69
C ALA A 43 20.71 2.73 -0.25
N ILE A 44 20.68 3.63 0.73
CA ILE A 44 20.76 3.27 2.16
C ILE A 44 19.50 2.49 2.59
N TYR A 45 18.32 2.91 2.13
CA TYR A 45 17.07 2.27 2.55
C TYR A 45 16.83 0.93 1.84
N GLU A 46 16.90 0.90 0.50
CA GLU A 46 16.50 -0.27 -0.29
C GLU A 46 17.41 -1.49 -0.10
N ASN A 47 18.69 -1.27 0.20
CA ASN A 47 19.61 -2.39 0.42
C ASN A 47 19.77 -2.74 1.91
N PRO A 48 20.51 -1.99 2.76
CA PRO A 48 20.78 -2.50 4.12
C PRO A 48 19.57 -2.37 5.05
N ILE A 49 18.80 -1.27 5.00
CA ILE A 49 17.73 -1.02 5.98
C ILE A 49 16.54 -1.90 5.72
N LYS A 50 16.04 -1.93 4.50
CA LYS A 50 14.83 -2.66 4.15
C LYS A 50 15.02 -4.17 4.28
N ASP A 51 16.16 -4.68 3.84
CA ASP A 51 16.48 -6.09 3.97
C ASP A 51 16.53 -6.51 5.43
N PHE A 52 17.19 -5.70 6.28
CA PHE A 52 17.19 -5.92 7.73
C PHE A 52 15.78 -5.89 8.34
N LEU A 53 14.94 -4.92 7.96
CA LEU A 53 13.58 -4.83 8.49
C LEU A 53 12.73 -6.05 8.08
N ILE A 54 12.85 -6.51 6.84
CA ILE A 54 12.13 -7.70 6.34
C ILE A 54 12.62 -8.96 7.05
N GLU A 55 13.93 -9.17 7.16
CA GLU A 55 14.53 -10.35 7.80
C GLU A 55 14.06 -10.52 9.26
N HIS A 56 13.83 -9.39 9.96
CA HIS A 56 13.41 -9.40 11.36
C HIS A 56 11.89 -9.22 11.55
N GLY A 57 11.09 -9.29 10.48
CA GLY A 57 9.64 -9.13 10.54
C GLY A 57 9.18 -7.74 10.96
N PHE A 58 10.02 -6.70 10.75
CA PHE A 58 9.69 -5.33 11.10
C PHE A 58 8.88 -4.66 9.99
N PRO A 59 7.83 -3.88 10.34
CA PRO A 59 7.02 -3.21 9.34
C PRO A 59 7.81 -2.13 8.59
N CYS A 60 7.78 -2.22 7.26
CA CYS A 60 8.47 -1.29 6.37
C CYS A 60 7.64 -1.01 5.11
N THR A 61 7.93 0.11 4.43
CA THR A 61 7.30 0.42 3.14
C THR A 61 8.20 0.04 1.96
N LYS A 62 7.63 -0.04 0.77
CA LYS A 62 8.36 -0.39 -0.46
C LYS A 62 9.47 0.61 -0.78
N SER A 63 9.17 1.91 -0.67
CA SER A 63 10.06 3.00 -1.08
C SER A 63 10.63 3.80 0.09
N GLY A 64 10.29 3.44 1.33
CA GLY A 64 10.84 4.02 2.54
C GLY A 64 10.65 5.54 2.65
N PRO A 65 11.72 6.27 3.00
CA PRO A 65 11.66 7.70 3.20
C PRO A 65 11.27 8.46 1.93
N LEU A 66 11.49 7.89 0.74
CA LEU A 66 11.24 8.56 -0.53
C LEU A 66 9.76 8.81 -0.82
N ASN A 67 8.85 8.08 -0.18
CA ASN A 67 7.42 8.30 -0.34
C ASN A 67 7.02 9.75 -0.01
N ILE A 68 7.65 10.35 0.99
CA ILE A 68 7.31 11.69 1.46
C ILE A 68 8.49 12.67 1.48
N ALA A 69 9.75 12.22 1.61
CA ALA A 69 10.90 13.11 1.52
C ALA A 69 11.06 13.67 0.10
N LYS A 70 10.73 12.87 -0.91
CA LYS A 70 10.92 13.22 -2.32
C LYS A 70 12.36 13.72 -2.55
N ALA A 71 12.56 14.79 -3.34
CA ALA A 71 13.86 15.41 -3.58
C ALA A 71 14.11 16.62 -2.67
N SER A 72 13.57 16.62 -1.43
CA SER A 72 13.64 17.75 -0.51
C SER A 72 14.62 17.48 0.65
N ASN A 73 15.13 18.54 1.24
CA ASN A 73 15.71 18.49 2.57
C ASN A 73 14.60 18.27 3.62
N ILE A 74 14.96 17.87 4.82
CA ILE A 74 13.99 17.70 5.91
C ILE A 74 14.03 18.98 6.76
N ASP A 75 13.43 20.04 6.23
CA ASP A 75 13.41 21.40 6.75
C ASP A 75 11.96 21.90 6.97
N GLU A 76 11.80 23.16 7.38
CA GLU A 76 10.51 23.79 7.64
C GLU A 76 9.65 23.87 6.35
N ALA A 77 10.28 24.10 5.20
CA ALA A 77 9.56 24.14 3.92
C ALA A 77 8.98 22.76 3.57
N TRP A 78 9.75 21.71 3.84
CA TRP A 78 9.28 20.35 3.66
C TRP A 78 8.16 20.00 4.64
N SER A 79 8.33 20.24 5.95
CA SER A 79 7.36 19.86 6.98
C SER A 79 6.02 20.56 6.80
N SER A 80 6.04 21.84 6.39
CA SER A 80 4.82 22.62 6.16
C SER A 80 3.91 22.10 5.03
N GLN A 81 4.47 21.32 4.10
CA GLN A 81 3.78 20.76 2.92
C GLN A 81 3.35 19.30 3.10
N ARG A 82 3.50 18.72 4.28
CA ARG A 82 3.21 17.31 4.55
C ARG A 82 1.96 17.12 5.39
N ASP A 83 1.38 15.93 5.24
CA ASP A 83 0.22 15.50 6.03
C ASP A 83 0.50 14.13 6.67
N PRO A 84 0.30 13.97 7.98
CA PRO A 84 -0.04 15.01 8.95
C PRO A 84 1.12 15.99 9.21
N LYS A 85 0.81 17.29 9.23
CA LYS A 85 1.82 18.35 9.41
C LYS A 85 2.55 18.24 10.75
N GLU A 86 1.82 17.95 11.82
CA GLU A 86 2.40 17.81 13.17
C GLU A 86 3.44 16.68 13.24
N ASP A 87 3.18 15.55 12.59
CA ASP A 87 4.13 14.43 12.55
C ASP A 87 5.35 14.76 11.68
N ALA A 88 5.17 15.53 10.60
CA ALA A 88 6.28 16.03 9.78
C ALA A 88 7.17 16.99 10.56
N GLU A 89 6.61 17.93 11.33
CA GLU A 89 7.35 18.85 12.20
C GLU A 89 8.14 18.07 13.27
N LYS A 90 7.53 17.08 13.92
CA LYS A 90 8.21 16.19 14.88
C LYS A 90 9.33 15.40 14.22
N THR A 91 9.11 14.93 13.00
CA THR A 91 10.15 14.22 12.20
C THR A 91 11.34 15.13 11.91
N MET A 92 11.08 16.36 11.47
CA MET A 92 12.12 17.36 11.24
C MET A 92 12.94 17.63 12.51
N ILE A 93 12.29 17.88 13.66
CA ILE A 93 12.96 18.10 14.94
C ILE A 93 13.86 16.92 15.32
N LEU A 94 13.39 15.68 15.13
CA LEU A 94 14.22 14.49 15.38
C LEU A 94 15.41 14.41 14.44
N CYS A 95 15.22 14.72 13.17
CA CYS A 95 16.28 14.71 12.16
C CYS A 95 17.34 15.79 12.43
N ASP A 96 16.95 16.97 12.92
CA ASP A 96 17.87 18.01 13.35
C ASP A 96 18.70 17.57 14.57
N ALA A 97 18.04 16.98 15.56
CA ALA A 97 18.72 16.42 16.73
C ALA A 97 19.72 15.31 16.34
N ILE A 98 19.39 14.46 15.38
CA ILE A 98 20.28 13.42 14.82
C ILE A 98 21.46 14.06 14.09
N SER A 99 21.24 15.13 13.35
CA SER A 99 22.27 15.86 12.59
C SER A 99 23.28 16.57 13.49
N GLY A 100 22.89 16.86 14.73
CA GLY A 100 23.76 17.48 15.74
C GLY A 100 24.98 16.62 16.13
N ASN A 101 25.78 17.12 17.08
CA ASN A 101 27.03 16.48 17.51
C ASN A 101 26.88 15.52 18.70
N ASP A 102 25.69 15.40 19.29
CA ASP A 102 25.45 14.55 20.45
C ASP A 102 25.34 13.06 20.04
N SER A 103 26.43 12.33 20.24
CA SER A 103 26.49 10.90 19.95
C SER A 103 25.68 10.05 20.95
N SER A 104 25.55 10.50 22.21
CA SER A 104 24.78 9.80 23.24
C SER A 104 23.29 9.86 22.92
N LEU A 105 22.80 11.03 22.50
CA LEU A 105 21.43 11.20 22.04
C LEU A 105 21.12 10.27 20.85
N ARG A 106 21.99 10.22 19.83
CA ARG A 106 21.79 9.32 18.68
C ARG A 106 21.74 7.86 19.07
N GLN A 107 22.63 7.43 19.97
CA GLN A 107 22.64 6.05 20.48
C GLN A 107 21.32 5.73 21.21
N ASN A 108 20.83 6.62 22.07
CA ASN A 108 19.58 6.46 22.79
C ASN A 108 18.38 6.42 21.84
N LEU A 109 18.35 7.31 20.83
CA LEU A 109 17.30 7.31 19.79
C LEU A 109 17.31 6.00 18.99
N SER A 110 18.48 5.51 18.60
CA SER A 110 18.62 4.23 17.86
C SER A 110 18.11 3.05 18.69
N LEU A 111 18.49 2.94 19.95
CA LEU A 111 18.06 1.88 20.86
C LEU A 111 16.53 1.95 21.10
N TYR A 112 16.02 3.16 21.29
CA TYR A 112 14.57 3.33 21.51
C TYR A 112 13.77 3.01 20.24
N LEU A 113 14.22 3.48 19.08
CA LEU A 113 13.59 3.16 17.80
C LEU A 113 13.58 1.64 17.54
N MET A 114 14.68 0.95 17.82
CA MET A 114 14.75 -0.51 17.69
C MET A 114 13.77 -1.22 18.62
N ARG A 115 13.63 -0.76 19.87
CA ARG A 115 12.62 -1.30 20.80
C ARG A 115 11.20 -1.12 20.29
N LEU A 116 10.89 0.02 19.67
CA LEU A 116 9.58 0.26 19.05
C LEU A 116 9.32 -0.69 17.89
N TYR A 117 10.30 -0.91 17.01
CA TYR A 117 10.21 -1.91 15.94
C TYR A 117 9.98 -3.33 16.48
N MET A 118 10.74 -3.75 17.49
CA MET A 118 10.57 -5.07 18.13
C MET A 118 9.19 -5.22 18.78
N SER A 119 8.69 -4.16 19.46
CA SER A 119 7.35 -4.16 20.03
C SER A 119 6.28 -4.31 18.95
N LYS A 120 6.44 -3.58 17.83
CA LYS A 120 5.50 -3.63 16.73
C LYS A 120 5.49 -4.98 16.01
N ALA A 121 6.66 -5.58 15.81
CA ALA A 121 6.76 -6.93 15.25
C ALA A 121 6.03 -7.97 16.13
N LYS A 122 6.21 -7.89 17.45
CA LYS A 122 5.49 -8.77 18.39
C LYS A 122 3.98 -8.56 18.39
N GLU A 123 3.50 -7.34 18.17
CA GLU A 123 2.07 -7.09 17.97
C GLU A 123 1.58 -7.74 16.68
N MET A 124 2.33 -7.61 15.60
CA MET A 124 2.01 -8.22 14.30
C MET A 124 2.02 -9.75 14.38
N GLU A 125 2.97 -10.36 15.09
CA GLU A 125 2.98 -11.81 15.35
C GLU A 125 1.71 -12.27 16.07
N LYS A 126 1.23 -11.51 17.07
CA LYS A 126 -0.02 -11.82 17.79
C LYS A 126 -1.26 -11.69 16.91
N LEU A 127 -1.20 -10.86 15.86
CA LEU A 127 -2.27 -10.72 14.87
C LEU A 127 -2.22 -11.82 13.80
N THR A 128 -1.11 -12.58 13.73
CA THR A 128 -1.03 -13.79 12.90
C THR A 128 -1.85 -14.87 13.58
N VAL A 129 -3.12 -14.92 13.26
CA VAL A 129 -4.02 -15.98 13.74
C VAL A 129 -3.60 -17.26 13.04
N ASP A 130 -3.28 -18.30 13.81
CA ASP A 130 -3.10 -19.66 13.29
C ASP A 130 -4.48 -20.18 12.89
N ILE A 131 -4.93 -19.77 11.71
CA ILE A 131 -6.21 -20.20 11.15
C ILE A 131 -6.01 -21.62 10.66
N LYS A 132 -6.60 -22.59 11.38
CA LYS A 132 -6.62 -23.96 10.89
C LYS A 132 -7.35 -23.97 9.54
N PRO A 133 -6.74 -24.54 8.50
CA PRO A 133 -7.41 -24.69 7.21
C PRO A 133 -8.77 -25.36 7.43
N SER A 134 -9.80 -24.77 6.85
CA SER A 134 -11.16 -25.33 6.85
C SER A 134 -11.60 -25.53 5.40
N SER A 135 -12.23 -26.66 5.13
CA SER A 135 -12.92 -26.91 3.87
C SER A 135 -14.43 -26.64 3.96
N ASP A 136 -14.91 -26.20 5.15
CA ASP A 136 -16.31 -25.83 5.32
C ASP A 136 -16.59 -24.47 4.66
N PRO A 137 -17.46 -24.42 3.62
CA PRO A 137 -17.76 -23.18 2.90
C PRO A 137 -18.33 -22.07 3.79
N LEU A 138 -19.07 -22.40 4.84
CA LEU A 138 -19.65 -21.40 5.75
C LEU A 138 -18.58 -20.75 6.61
N VAL A 139 -17.62 -21.56 7.10
CA VAL A 139 -16.47 -21.04 7.87
C VAL A 139 -15.59 -20.14 7.00
N LEU A 140 -15.35 -20.56 5.76
CA LEU A 140 -14.57 -19.74 4.80
C LEU A 140 -15.30 -18.45 4.44
N HIS A 141 -16.59 -18.49 4.20
CA HIS A 141 -17.41 -17.30 3.94
C HIS A 141 -17.33 -16.31 5.10
N ASP A 142 -17.59 -16.76 6.33
CA ASP A 142 -17.55 -15.90 7.52
C ASP A 142 -16.17 -15.32 7.76
N LEU A 143 -15.10 -16.07 7.49
CA LEU A 143 -13.73 -15.57 7.56
C LEU A 143 -13.48 -14.48 6.52
N CYS A 144 -13.85 -14.69 5.26
CA CYS A 144 -13.71 -13.70 4.20
C CYS A 144 -14.47 -12.41 4.53
N MET A 145 -15.72 -12.53 5.00
CA MET A 145 -16.53 -11.37 5.40
C MET A 145 -15.87 -10.58 6.55
N LYS A 146 -15.41 -11.27 7.59
CA LYS A 146 -14.70 -10.62 8.71
C LYS A 146 -13.42 -9.92 8.25
N LEU A 147 -12.64 -10.53 7.37
CA LEU A 147 -11.41 -9.92 6.83
C LEU A 147 -11.73 -8.66 6.01
N ILE A 148 -12.76 -8.69 5.17
CA ILE A 148 -13.18 -7.52 4.38
C ILE A 148 -13.66 -6.37 5.28
N GLU A 149 -14.38 -6.68 6.36
CA GLU A 149 -14.96 -5.67 7.24
C GLU A 149 -13.97 -5.12 8.27
N GLN A 150 -13.15 -5.98 8.88
CA GLN A 150 -12.31 -5.63 10.03
C GLN A 150 -10.86 -5.35 9.68
N ALA A 151 -10.36 -5.91 8.57
CA ALA A 151 -8.98 -5.78 8.13
C ALA A 151 -8.86 -5.51 6.62
N PRO A 152 -9.52 -4.45 6.09
CA PRO A 152 -9.58 -4.19 4.65
C PRO A 152 -8.23 -3.78 4.03
N ASP A 153 -7.23 -3.42 4.83
CA ASP A 153 -5.88 -3.04 4.38
C ASP A 153 -5.90 -2.09 3.17
N ALA A 154 -6.59 -0.96 3.31
CA ALA A 154 -6.77 0.05 2.26
C ALA A 154 -7.35 -0.48 0.93
N GLY A 155 -8.03 -1.64 0.94
CA GLY A 155 -8.61 -2.31 -0.23
C GLY A 155 -7.84 -3.54 -0.71
N ASN A 156 -6.61 -3.76 -0.23
CA ASN A 156 -5.81 -4.93 -0.63
C ASN A 156 -6.47 -6.27 -0.23
N THR A 157 -7.08 -6.34 0.96
CA THR A 157 -7.72 -7.57 1.43
C THR A 157 -8.89 -8.01 0.54
N PRO A 158 -9.90 -7.18 0.25
CA PRO A 158 -10.99 -7.57 -0.66
C PRO A 158 -10.50 -7.87 -2.07
N GLN A 159 -9.52 -7.14 -2.61
CA GLN A 159 -8.93 -7.43 -3.91
C GLN A 159 -8.28 -8.82 -3.95
N ARG A 160 -7.49 -9.18 -2.95
CA ARG A 160 -6.88 -10.51 -2.86
C ARG A 160 -7.92 -11.62 -2.72
N ILE A 161 -8.93 -11.43 -1.86
CA ILE A 161 -10.01 -12.42 -1.68
C ILE A 161 -10.74 -12.64 -3.00
N ALA A 162 -11.14 -11.58 -3.70
CA ALA A 162 -11.82 -11.68 -4.99
C ALA A 162 -10.94 -12.41 -6.03
N GLY A 163 -9.68 -12.02 -6.15
CA GLY A 163 -8.76 -12.65 -7.08
C GLY A 163 -8.51 -14.13 -6.81
N TYR A 164 -8.34 -14.53 -5.54
CA TYR A 164 -8.17 -15.95 -5.19
C TYR A 164 -9.44 -16.76 -5.41
N LEU A 165 -10.63 -16.19 -5.18
CA LEU A 165 -11.89 -16.86 -5.47
C LEU A 165 -12.07 -17.07 -6.97
N LEU A 166 -11.78 -16.07 -7.81
CA LEU A 166 -11.80 -16.19 -9.27
C LEU A 166 -10.79 -17.24 -9.75
N THR A 167 -9.57 -17.23 -9.23
CA THR A 167 -8.55 -18.23 -9.56
C THR A 167 -9.05 -19.64 -9.24
N ALA A 168 -9.57 -19.85 -8.02
CA ALA A 168 -10.10 -21.15 -7.59
C ALA A 168 -11.28 -21.61 -8.45
N GLN A 169 -12.14 -20.68 -8.87
CA GLN A 169 -13.25 -20.94 -9.79
C GLN A 169 -12.74 -21.42 -11.15
N HIS A 170 -11.76 -20.73 -11.74
CA HIS A 170 -11.19 -21.10 -13.03
C HIS A 170 -10.47 -22.44 -12.97
N GLU A 171 -9.74 -22.73 -11.89
CA GLU A 171 -9.11 -24.03 -11.66
C GLU A 171 -10.16 -25.14 -11.57
N ALA A 172 -11.23 -24.94 -10.77
CA ALA A 172 -12.28 -25.92 -10.60
C ALA A 172 -13.04 -26.19 -11.91
N MET A 173 -13.31 -25.15 -12.70
CA MET A 173 -14.02 -25.22 -13.97
C MET A 173 -13.12 -25.57 -15.15
N ARG A 174 -11.80 -25.60 -14.97
CA ARG A 174 -10.77 -25.89 -16.00
C ARG A 174 -10.92 -24.98 -17.22
N THR A 175 -11.13 -23.69 -17.00
CA THR A 175 -11.36 -22.73 -18.10
C THR A 175 -10.07 -22.40 -18.85
N GLY A 176 -8.91 -22.58 -18.23
CA GLY A 176 -7.61 -22.17 -18.76
C GLY A 176 -7.35 -20.66 -18.67
N LEU A 177 -8.25 -19.88 -18.07
CA LEU A 177 -8.05 -18.45 -17.87
C LEU A 177 -7.10 -18.18 -16.71
N ILE A 178 -6.38 -17.06 -16.82
CA ILE A 178 -5.44 -16.57 -15.82
C ILE A 178 -6.08 -15.34 -15.13
N VAL A 179 -5.96 -15.28 -13.82
CA VAL A 179 -6.40 -14.12 -13.03
C VAL A 179 -5.18 -13.28 -12.66
N SER A 180 -5.12 -12.05 -13.13
CA SER A 180 -4.04 -11.11 -12.84
C SER A 180 -4.54 -9.94 -11.97
N GLY A 181 -3.61 -9.28 -11.26
CA GLY A 181 -3.92 -8.11 -10.42
C GLY A 181 -4.24 -8.42 -8.96
N ALA A 182 -4.57 -9.66 -8.59
CA ALA A 182 -4.98 -10.04 -7.23
C ALA A 182 -3.97 -9.67 -6.14
N THR A 183 -2.68 -9.66 -6.43
CA THR A 183 -1.60 -9.34 -5.49
C THR A 183 -1.03 -7.93 -5.67
N ASP A 184 -1.55 -7.16 -6.59
CA ASP A 184 -1.13 -5.77 -6.80
C ASP A 184 -1.62 -4.89 -5.65
N SER A 185 -1.04 -3.71 -5.49
CA SER A 185 -1.50 -2.77 -4.47
C SER A 185 -2.77 -2.08 -4.93
N ALA A 186 -3.83 -2.15 -4.13
CA ALA A 186 -5.08 -1.42 -4.36
C ALA A 186 -4.92 0.12 -4.40
N SER A 187 -3.76 0.64 -3.99
CA SER A 187 -3.40 2.07 -4.11
C SER A 187 -2.73 2.42 -5.44
N THR A 188 -2.41 1.43 -6.28
CA THR A 188 -1.80 1.67 -7.58
C THR A 188 -2.92 2.05 -8.55
N THR A 189 -2.92 3.28 -9.02
CA THR A 189 -3.94 3.73 -9.99
C THR A 189 -3.75 3.02 -11.33
N SER A 190 -4.84 2.74 -12.02
CA SER A 190 -4.86 2.16 -13.38
C SER A 190 -3.98 2.95 -14.36
N THR A 191 -3.91 4.28 -14.22
CA THR A 191 -3.02 5.15 -14.99
C THR A 191 -1.53 4.82 -14.80
N THR A 192 -1.15 4.33 -13.62
CA THR A 192 0.24 4.00 -13.30
C THR A 192 0.58 2.55 -13.66
N SER A 193 -0.40 1.64 -13.55
CA SER A 193 -0.24 0.21 -13.81
C SER A 193 -0.40 -0.18 -15.28
N GLN A 194 -0.99 0.71 -16.09
CA GLN A 194 -1.41 0.43 -17.47
C GLN A 194 -2.37 -0.77 -17.59
N LYS A 195 -3.08 -1.10 -16.50
CA LYS A 195 -4.06 -2.18 -16.43
C LYS A 195 -5.47 -1.58 -16.49
N PRO A 196 -6.44 -2.26 -17.13
CA PRO A 196 -7.79 -1.73 -17.26
C PRO A 196 -8.61 -1.80 -15.97
N GLY A 197 -8.21 -2.61 -14.98
CA GLY A 197 -8.87 -2.71 -13.67
C GLY A 197 -8.00 -3.32 -12.59
N ASP A 198 -8.56 -3.47 -11.39
CA ASP A 198 -7.89 -4.04 -10.22
C ASP A 198 -7.56 -5.52 -10.40
N ILE A 199 -8.50 -6.28 -10.97
CA ILE A 199 -8.36 -7.69 -11.31
C ILE A 199 -8.79 -7.88 -12.77
N ASN A 200 -8.07 -8.72 -13.49
CA ASN A 200 -8.42 -9.06 -14.87
C ASN A 200 -8.41 -10.58 -15.05
N GLU A 201 -9.37 -11.09 -15.81
CA GLU A 201 -9.36 -12.44 -16.34
C GLU A 201 -8.82 -12.39 -17.78
N GLU A 202 -7.79 -13.16 -18.05
CA GLU A 202 -7.08 -13.11 -19.32
C GLU A 202 -6.80 -14.50 -19.89
N HIS A 203 -6.73 -14.60 -21.19
CA HIS A 203 -6.21 -15.79 -21.88
C HIS A 203 -4.70 -15.93 -21.65
N PRO A 204 -4.11 -17.14 -21.83
CA PRO A 204 -2.67 -17.34 -21.74
C PRO A 204 -1.84 -16.50 -22.71
N ASP A 205 -2.44 -15.96 -23.76
CA ASP A 205 -1.81 -15.05 -24.72
C ASP A 205 -1.83 -13.57 -24.25
N GLY A 206 -2.40 -13.28 -23.07
CA GLY A 206 -2.51 -11.96 -22.50
C GLY A 206 -3.75 -11.17 -22.94
N THR A 207 -4.66 -11.76 -23.71
CA THR A 207 -5.93 -11.12 -24.09
C THR A 207 -6.86 -11.05 -22.90
N ILE A 208 -7.22 -9.85 -22.47
CA ILE A 208 -8.13 -9.63 -21.34
C ILE A 208 -9.58 -9.82 -21.80
N LEU A 209 -10.32 -10.63 -21.05
CA LEU A 209 -11.74 -10.92 -21.28
C LEU A 209 -12.65 -10.11 -20.36
N CYS A 210 -12.37 -10.14 -19.06
CA CYS A 210 -13.18 -9.50 -18.03
C CYS A 210 -12.30 -8.62 -17.14
N VAL A 211 -12.88 -7.53 -16.69
CA VAL A 211 -12.25 -6.55 -15.82
C VAL A 211 -13.08 -6.36 -14.58
N TYR A 212 -12.44 -6.36 -13.42
CA TYR A 212 -13.08 -6.15 -12.13
C TYR A 212 -12.48 -4.93 -11.43
N GLU A 213 -13.36 -4.09 -10.92
CA GLU A 213 -13.03 -2.98 -10.04
C GLU A 213 -13.48 -3.34 -8.62
N ILE A 214 -12.58 -3.30 -7.66
CA ILE A 214 -12.84 -3.70 -6.27
C ILE A 214 -12.81 -2.47 -5.37
N THR A 215 -13.90 -2.23 -4.63
CA THR A 215 -13.95 -1.05 -3.77
C THR A 215 -14.64 -1.31 -2.44
N ILE A 216 -14.09 -0.70 -1.39
CA ILE A 216 -14.68 -0.58 -0.04
C ILE A 216 -15.05 0.86 0.30
N LYS A 217 -15.05 1.74 -0.69
CA LYS A 217 -15.48 3.14 -0.57
C LYS A 217 -16.83 3.29 -1.26
N PRO A 218 -17.62 4.30 -0.86
CA PRO A 218 -18.87 4.60 -1.56
C PRO A 218 -18.64 4.70 -3.06
N PHE A 219 -19.39 3.90 -3.81
CA PHE A 219 -19.28 3.84 -5.26
C PHE A 219 -20.24 4.88 -5.87
N ASN A 220 -19.72 5.80 -6.66
CA ASN A 220 -20.48 6.89 -7.25
C ASN A 220 -20.24 6.98 -8.77
N TYR A 221 -21.05 7.80 -9.43
CA TYR A 221 -21.00 7.98 -10.88
C TYR A 221 -19.62 8.37 -11.42
N HIS A 222 -18.87 9.22 -10.72
CA HIS A 222 -17.52 9.61 -11.14
C HIS A 222 -16.57 8.42 -11.20
N ARG A 223 -16.64 7.53 -10.23
CA ARG A 223 -15.80 6.32 -10.22
C ARG A 223 -16.13 5.36 -11.36
N ILE A 224 -17.40 5.30 -11.78
CA ILE A 224 -17.80 4.52 -12.96
C ILE A 224 -17.14 5.11 -14.20
N LEU A 225 -17.22 6.42 -14.36
CA LEU A 225 -16.62 7.10 -15.50
C LEU A 225 -15.09 6.91 -15.53
N ASP A 226 -14.44 7.06 -14.38
CA ASP A 226 -12.99 6.85 -14.27
C ASP A 226 -12.60 5.42 -14.70
N SER A 227 -13.33 4.39 -14.20
CA SER A 227 -13.08 3.00 -14.59
C SER A 227 -13.36 2.75 -16.08
N TYR A 228 -14.44 3.34 -16.60
CA TYR A 228 -14.75 3.26 -18.03
C TYR A 228 -13.68 3.91 -18.91
N ASP A 229 -13.20 5.09 -18.55
CA ASP A 229 -12.15 5.80 -19.29
C ASP A 229 -10.83 5.02 -19.26
N CYS A 230 -10.53 4.32 -18.15
CA CYS A 230 -9.37 3.42 -18.07
C CYS A 230 -9.47 2.27 -19.07
N VAL A 231 -10.62 1.59 -19.12
CA VAL A 231 -10.84 0.49 -20.09
C VAL A 231 -10.81 1.00 -21.52
N LYS A 232 -11.43 2.14 -21.80
CA LYS A 232 -11.41 2.77 -23.11
C LYS A 232 -9.98 3.07 -23.56
N THR A 233 -9.18 3.71 -22.70
CA THR A 233 -7.78 4.01 -22.97
C THR A 233 -6.97 2.74 -23.22
N TYR A 234 -7.23 1.69 -22.42
CA TYR A 234 -6.58 0.40 -22.60
C TYR A 234 -6.93 -0.23 -23.96
N ASN A 235 -8.21 -0.22 -24.34
CA ASN A 235 -8.67 -0.74 -25.62
C ASN A 235 -8.01 -0.03 -26.81
N GLU A 236 -7.92 1.31 -26.75
CA GLU A 236 -7.29 2.13 -27.78
C GLU A 236 -5.79 1.86 -27.91
N THR A 237 -5.09 1.67 -26.78
CA THR A 237 -3.63 1.46 -26.77
C THR A 237 -3.19 0.05 -27.08
N HIS A 238 -4.02 -0.95 -26.76
CA HIS A 238 -3.68 -2.38 -26.92
C HIS A 238 -4.52 -3.07 -28.01
N SER A 239 -5.33 -2.31 -28.78
CA SER A 239 -6.26 -2.89 -29.77
C SER A 239 -7.17 -3.96 -29.16
N SER A 240 -7.58 -3.77 -27.92
CA SER A 240 -8.44 -4.70 -27.17
C SER A 240 -9.91 -4.37 -27.38
N THR A 241 -10.80 -5.28 -27.01
CA THR A 241 -12.27 -5.16 -27.19
C THR A 241 -13.03 -5.40 -25.89
N ILE A 242 -12.43 -5.01 -24.75
CA ILE A 242 -13.10 -5.09 -23.44
C ILE A 242 -14.32 -4.16 -23.47
N ASN A 243 -15.51 -4.70 -23.20
CA ASN A 243 -16.78 -3.95 -23.25
C ASN A 243 -17.59 -4.04 -21.96
N GLU A 244 -17.06 -4.74 -20.94
CA GLU A 244 -17.73 -4.94 -19.66
C GLU A 244 -16.75 -4.75 -18.51
N ILE A 245 -17.22 -4.06 -17.45
CA ILE A 245 -16.54 -3.91 -16.18
C ILE A 245 -17.46 -4.41 -15.08
N THR A 246 -17.01 -5.35 -14.29
CA THR A 246 -17.73 -5.82 -13.11
C THR A 246 -17.23 -5.10 -11.87
N VAL A 247 -18.11 -4.41 -11.15
CA VAL A 247 -17.78 -3.74 -9.91
C VAL A 247 -18.17 -4.60 -8.73
N ILE A 248 -17.20 -4.91 -7.87
CA ILE A 248 -17.39 -5.62 -6.61
C ILE A 248 -17.27 -4.61 -5.46
N CYS A 249 -18.38 -4.34 -4.79
CA CYS A 249 -18.43 -3.42 -3.66
C CYS A 249 -19.28 -3.99 -2.52
N ARG A 250 -19.16 -3.40 -1.31
CA ARG A 250 -20.04 -3.79 -0.20
C ARG A 250 -21.43 -3.25 -0.47
N LYS A 251 -22.46 -3.98 -0.03
CA LYS A 251 -23.87 -3.61 -0.24
C LYS A 251 -24.18 -2.17 0.22
N GLN A 252 -23.57 -1.74 1.33
CA GLN A 252 -23.76 -0.40 1.88
C GLN A 252 -23.08 0.71 1.05
N ASP A 253 -22.12 0.36 0.20
CA ASP A 253 -21.37 1.28 -0.63
C ASP A 253 -21.96 1.41 -2.05
N CYS A 254 -22.99 0.62 -2.37
CA CYS A 254 -23.70 0.65 -3.63
C CYS A 254 -24.99 1.49 -3.49
N PRO A 255 -25.07 2.71 -4.04
CA PRO A 255 -26.29 3.50 -4.03
C PRO A 255 -27.41 2.80 -4.78
N SER A 256 -28.65 2.86 -4.24
CA SER A 256 -29.84 2.26 -4.88
C SER A 256 -30.11 2.80 -6.29
N GLU A 257 -29.71 4.03 -6.56
CA GLU A 257 -29.81 4.68 -7.89
C GLU A 257 -28.91 4.02 -8.95
N MET A 258 -27.85 3.34 -8.53
CA MET A 258 -26.91 2.68 -9.43
C MET A 258 -27.39 1.32 -9.95
N ILE A 259 -28.28 0.66 -9.19
CA ILE A 259 -28.89 -0.61 -9.62
C ILE A 259 -29.79 -0.40 -10.86
N SER A 260 -30.36 0.80 -11.00
CA SER A 260 -31.16 1.16 -12.18
C SER A 260 -30.35 1.51 -13.42
N LEU A 261 -29.09 1.97 -13.24
CA LEU A 261 -28.20 2.28 -14.35
C LEU A 261 -27.55 1.02 -14.94
N SER A 262 -27.25 0.00 -14.13
CA SER A 262 -26.70 -1.26 -14.62
C SER A 262 -27.66 -2.03 -15.52
N THR A 263 -28.97 -1.88 -15.32
CA THR A 263 -30.02 -2.48 -16.19
C THR A 263 -30.22 -1.72 -17.50
N SER A 264 -29.74 -0.49 -17.63
CA SER A 264 -29.88 0.29 -18.86
C SER A 264 -28.61 0.28 -19.75
N LEU A 265 -27.48 -0.21 -19.24
CA LEU A 265 -26.24 -0.41 -20.01
C LEU A 265 -26.13 -1.81 -20.62
N CYS A 266 -27.04 -2.72 -20.26
CA CYS A 266 -27.13 -4.09 -20.80
C CYS A 266 -28.17 -4.23 -21.95
N MET A 267 -28.47 -3.14 -22.65
CA MET A 267 -29.31 -3.20 -23.88
C MET A 267 -28.53 -2.82 -25.11
#